data_abdf7d38bbd68d99ff9ff6a564481f86
#
_entry.id   abdf7d38bbd68d99ff9ff6a564481f86
#
_cell.length_a   1.000
_cell.length_b   1.000
_cell.length_c   1.000
_cell.angle_alpha   90.00
_cell.angle_beta   90.00
_cell.angle_gamma   90.00
#
_symmetry.space_group_name_H-M   'P 1'
#
loop_
_entity.id
_entity.type
_entity.pdbx_description
1 polymer ?
#
loop_
_entity_poly.entity_id
_entity_poly.type
_entity_poly.pdbx_seq_one_letter_code
_entity_poly.pdbx_strand_id
1 'polypeptide(L)'
;MNLRKGLITVIALTALAECDRREAARPAAPAQQEARATAGTIVAVGDSLTAGYGLDEHDAYPAQLERLLREAGRPWRVVNAGISGETSSGALSRVNWVLTLKPDIVILVTGANDGLRGIDPKVTEKNLDEMVRTLKERNVTVVLGGMKMVANLGRDYTRAFAAVYPAVAKRHDLILIPFFLEGVAGRPDLNQADGIHPTAEGYRIVSDTVLPYAIKAIDQTPPLGG
;
A
#
# COMPACT_ATOMS: atom_id res chain seq x y z
N MET A 1 -75.03 65.22 -41.32
CA MET A 1 -73.66 65.30 -41.85
C MET A 1 -72.84 66.04 -40.81
N ASN A 2 -72.21 65.34 -39.87
CA ASN A 2 -71.12 65.80 -38.97
C ASN A 2 -70.63 64.64 -38.07
N LEU A 3 -69.47 64.13 -38.43
CA LEU A 3 -68.74 63.11 -37.63
C LEU A 3 -68.22 63.69 -36.31
N ARG A 4 -68.61 63.10 -35.20
CA ARG A 4 -67.89 63.33 -33.93
C ARG A 4 -66.96 62.16 -33.66
N LYS A 5 -65.69 62.46 -33.64
CA LYS A 5 -64.60 61.56 -33.23
C LYS A 5 -64.62 61.37 -31.73
N GLY A 6 -64.91 60.16 -31.28
CA GLY A 6 -64.71 59.77 -29.89
C GLY A 6 -63.32 59.26 -29.70
N LEU A 7 -62.59 59.88 -28.77
CA LEU A 7 -61.26 59.52 -28.38
C LEU A 7 -61.39 58.47 -27.24
N ILE A 8 -60.98 57.22 -27.50
CA ILE A 8 -60.91 56.14 -26.50
C ILE A 8 -59.51 56.14 -25.93
N THR A 9 -59.44 56.54 -24.65
CA THR A 9 -58.19 56.45 -23.87
C THR A 9 -58.05 55.03 -23.37
N VAL A 10 -57.02 54.29 -23.89
CA VAL A 10 -56.65 52.97 -23.40
C VAL A 10 -55.65 53.17 -22.27
N ILE A 11 -56.07 52.84 -21.04
CA ILE A 11 -55.21 52.78 -19.89
C ILE A 11 -54.48 51.40 -19.93
N ALA A 12 -53.19 51.42 -20.25
CA ALA A 12 -52.36 50.23 -20.14
C ALA A 12 -51.93 49.99 -18.68
N LEU A 13 -52.49 48.95 -18.09
CA LEU A 13 -52.09 48.47 -16.77
C LEU A 13 -50.82 47.61 -16.94
N THR A 14 -49.66 48.16 -16.62
CA THR A 14 -48.42 47.38 -16.56
C THR A 14 -48.36 46.59 -15.29
N ALA A 15 -48.64 45.29 -15.33
CA ALA A 15 -48.39 44.39 -14.23
C ALA A 15 -46.86 44.11 -14.17
N LEU A 16 -46.21 44.62 -13.12
CA LEU A 16 -44.85 44.25 -12.74
C LEU A 16 -44.90 42.83 -12.20
N ALA A 17 -44.47 41.85 -13.03
CA ALA A 17 -44.18 40.51 -12.54
C ALA A 17 -42.83 40.53 -11.82
N GLU A 18 -42.82 40.55 -10.51
CA GLU A 18 -41.67 40.24 -9.69
C GLU A 18 -41.28 38.79 -9.92
N CYS A 19 -40.25 38.57 -10.75
CA CYS A 19 -39.60 37.29 -10.86
C CYS A 19 -38.79 37.05 -9.57
N ASP A 20 -39.42 36.33 -8.63
CA ASP A 20 -38.74 35.72 -7.48
C ASP A 20 -37.70 34.69 -8.02
N ARG A 21 -36.47 35.15 -8.29
CA ARG A 21 -35.33 34.29 -8.57
C ARG A 21 -34.97 33.61 -7.27
N ARG A 22 -35.63 32.50 -6.97
CA ARG A 22 -35.07 31.50 -6.05
C ARG A 22 -33.74 31.04 -6.65
N GLU A 23 -32.70 31.61 -6.12
CA GLU A 23 -31.32 31.16 -6.32
C GLU A 23 -31.28 29.68 -5.88
N ALA A 24 -31.38 28.77 -6.86
CA ALA A 24 -31.22 27.36 -6.59
C ALA A 24 -29.80 27.18 -5.99
N ALA A 25 -29.79 26.83 -4.68
CA ALA A 25 -28.54 26.48 -4.01
C ALA A 25 -27.75 25.52 -4.88
N ARG A 26 -26.62 25.97 -5.41
CA ARG A 26 -25.64 25.09 -6.07
C ARG A 26 -25.37 23.93 -5.13
N PRO A 27 -25.50 22.67 -5.57
CA PRO A 27 -25.02 21.55 -4.77
C PRO A 27 -23.57 21.87 -4.42
N ALA A 28 -23.27 21.88 -3.11
CA ALA A 28 -21.90 22.04 -2.63
C ALA A 28 -21.04 21.04 -3.41
N ALA A 29 -20.01 21.53 -4.08
CA ALA A 29 -19.01 20.69 -4.69
C ALA A 29 -18.55 19.70 -3.62
N PRO A 30 -18.37 18.39 -3.93
CA PRO A 30 -17.86 17.44 -2.96
C PRO A 30 -16.61 18.08 -2.38
N ALA A 31 -16.60 18.25 -1.05
CA ALA A 31 -15.47 18.82 -0.34
C ALA A 31 -14.23 18.10 -0.87
N GLN A 32 -13.35 18.84 -1.55
CA GLN A 32 -12.04 18.36 -1.93
C GLN A 32 -11.42 17.94 -0.60
N GLN A 33 -11.32 16.60 -0.43
CA GLN A 33 -10.64 16.02 0.70
C GLN A 33 -9.22 16.55 0.56
N GLU A 34 -8.90 17.60 1.34
CA GLU A 34 -7.57 18.19 1.36
C GLU A 34 -6.61 17.03 1.45
N ALA A 35 -5.79 16.85 0.41
CA ALA A 35 -4.74 15.86 0.39
C ALA A 35 -3.84 16.22 1.58
N ARG A 36 -4.10 15.60 2.74
CA ARG A 36 -3.27 15.79 3.92
C ARG A 36 -1.85 15.48 3.48
N ALA A 37 -0.98 16.47 3.57
CA ALA A 37 0.42 16.30 3.22
C ALA A 37 0.95 15.06 3.93
N THR A 38 1.42 14.10 3.15
CA THR A 38 2.03 12.87 3.69
C THR A 38 3.43 13.19 4.16
N ALA A 39 3.80 12.65 5.33
CA ALA A 39 5.14 12.87 5.90
C ALA A 39 6.23 12.09 5.15
N GLY A 40 5.84 11.12 4.30
CA GLY A 40 6.76 10.31 3.50
C GLY A 40 6.03 9.18 2.78
N THR A 41 6.81 8.40 2.02
CA THR A 41 6.29 7.28 1.21
C THR A 41 6.97 5.98 1.59
N ILE A 42 6.16 4.99 1.98
CA ILE A 42 6.56 3.59 2.10
C ILE A 42 6.14 2.88 0.82
N VAL A 43 7.04 2.15 0.19
CA VAL A 43 6.69 1.25 -0.92
C VAL A 43 6.76 -0.20 -0.42
N ALA A 44 5.62 -0.88 -0.45
CA ALA A 44 5.51 -2.30 -0.12
C ALA A 44 5.83 -3.13 -1.37
N VAL A 45 7.01 -3.73 -1.39
CA VAL A 45 7.50 -4.56 -2.51
C VAL A 45 7.37 -6.03 -2.16
N GLY A 46 6.79 -6.81 -3.04
CA GLY A 46 6.65 -8.25 -2.82
C GLY A 46 5.80 -8.95 -3.87
N ASP A 47 5.37 -10.14 -3.54
CA ASP A 47 4.58 -11.01 -4.41
C ASP A 47 3.06 -10.91 -4.14
N SER A 48 2.34 -12.03 -4.27
CA SER A 48 0.89 -12.11 -4.01
C SER A 48 0.51 -11.75 -2.58
N LEU A 49 1.39 -11.98 -1.61
CA LEU A 49 1.17 -11.61 -0.21
C LEU A 49 1.18 -10.09 -0.02
N THR A 50 1.88 -9.36 -0.85
CA THR A 50 1.88 -7.89 -0.87
C THR A 50 0.75 -7.35 -1.74
N ALA A 51 0.51 -7.96 -2.90
CA ALA A 51 -0.56 -7.56 -3.81
C ALA A 51 -1.96 -7.67 -3.18
N GLY A 52 -2.17 -8.56 -2.20
CA GLY A 52 -3.48 -8.87 -1.63
C GLY A 52 -4.29 -9.81 -2.52
N TYR A 53 -3.64 -10.86 -3.05
CA TYR A 53 -4.25 -11.82 -3.97
C TYR A 53 -5.61 -12.33 -3.48
N GLY A 54 -6.61 -12.26 -4.36
CA GLY A 54 -7.97 -12.74 -4.07
C GLY A 54 -8.83 -11.81 -3.21
N LEU A 55 -8.36 -10.62 -2.86
CA LEU A 55 -9.07 -9.64 -2.07
C LEU A 55 -9.13 -8.28 -2.76
N ASP A 56 -10.02 -7.42 -2.28
CA ASP A 56 -10.05 -6.02 -2.67
C ASP A 56 -8.79 -5.30 -2.16
N GLU A 57 -8.33 -4.27 -2.88
CA GLU A 57 -7.11 -3.53 -2.56
C GLU A 57 -7.08 -2.99 -1.12
N HIS A 58 -8.25 -2.55 -0.62
CA HIS A 58 -8.36 -1.99 0.73
C HIS A 58 -8.19 -3.02 1.85
N ASP A 59 -8.30 -4.32 1.55
CA ASP A 59 -8.09 -5.44 2.48
C ASP A 59 -6.66 -5.98 2.46
N ALA A 60 -5.86 -5.62 1.45
CA ALA A 60 -4.45 -5.95 1.41
C ALA A 60 -3.67 -5.23 2.52
N TYR A 61 -2.59 -5.86 3.03
CA TYR A 61 -1.83 -5.29 4.15
C TYR A 61 -1.28 -3.89 3.90
N PRO A 62 -0.87 -3.46 2.69
CA PRO A 62 -0.36 -2.11 2.51
C PRO A 62 -1.41 -1.04 2.79
N ALA A 63 -2.65 -1.24 2.33
CA ALA A 63 -3.75 -0.33 2.59
C ALA A 63 -4.16 -0.33 4.09
N GLN A 64 -4.16 -1.50 4.71
CA GLN A 64 -4.42 -1.62 6.15
C GLN A 64 -3.32 -0.94 6.98
N LEU A 65 -2.05 -1.14 6.63
CA LEU A 65 -0.91 -0.50 7.28
C LEU A 65 -0.99 1.03 7.17
N GLU A 66 -1.38 1.58 6.01
CA GLU A 66 -1.56 3.02 5.85
C GLU A 66 -2.61 3.57 6.83
N ARG A 67 -3.74 2.86 7.01
CA ARG A 67 -4.76 3.25 8.00
C ARG A 67 -4.21 3.23 9.43
N LEU A 68 -3.54 2.14 9.81
CA LEU A 68 -2.95 1.99 11.14
C LEU A 68 -1.88 3.05 11.44
N LEU A 69 -1.03 3.37 10.46
CA LEU A 69 -0.04 4.44 10.59
C LEU A 69 -0.73 5.80 10.80
N ARG A 70 -1.79 6.08 10.06
CA ARG A 70 -2.56 7.32 10.22
C ARG A 70 -3.23 7.40 11.59
N GLU A 71 -3.81 6.32 12.08
CA GLU A 71 -4.39 6.20 13.43
C GLU A 71 -3.33 6.40 14.52
N ALA A 72 -2.11 5.93 14.29
CA ALA A 72 -0.96 6.16 15.16
C ALA A 72 -0.35 7.58 15.04
N GLY A 73 -0.99 8.51 14.32
CA GLY A 73 -0.50 9.88 14.13
C GLY A 73 0.70 9.99 13.18
N ARG A 74 0.93 8.98 12.35
CA ARG A 74 2.02 8.93 11.36
C ARG A 74 1.41 8.97 9.96
N PRO A 75 1.16 10.14 9.35
CA PRO A 75 0.47 10.27 8.06
C PRO A 75 1.43 9.93 6.90
N TRP A 76 1.87 8.68 6.84
CA TRP A 76 2.70 8.14 5.75
C TRP A 76 1.83 7.47 4.71
N ARG A 77 2.17 7.66 3.44
CA ARG A 77 1.55 6.95 2.32
C ARG A 77 2.18 5.57 2.20
N VAL A 78 1.36 4.54 1.94
CA VAL A 78 1.83 3.19 1.64
C VAL A 78 1.41 2.80 0.22
N VAL A 79 2.37 2.64 -0.66
CA VAL A 79 2.16 2.23 -2.06
C VAL A 79 2.28 0.72 -2.16
N ASN A 80 1.24 0.06 -2.66
CA ASN A 80 1.29 -1.36 -2.96
C ASN A 80 2.03 -1.59 -4.29
N ALA A 81 3.18 -2.24 -4.23
CA ALA A 81 3.99 -2.66 -5.36
C ALA A 81 4.18 -4.19 -5.39
N GLY A 82 3.16 -4.94 -4.97
CA GLY A 82 3.11 -6.41 -5.04
C GLY A 82 2.79 -6.89 -6.44
N ILE A 83 3.44 -7.99 -6.87
CA ILE A 83 3.14 -8.68 -8.13
C ILE A 83 2.94 -10.16 -7.86
N SER A 84 1.70 -10.64 -8.03
CA SER A 84 1.36 -12.04 -7.76
C SER A 84 2.22 -13.02 -8.56
N GLY A 85 2.74 -14.06 -7.89
CA GLY A 85 3.59 -15.08 -8.50
C GLY A 85 5.06 -14.68 -8.69
N GLU A 86 5.43 -13.45 -8.31
CA GLU A 86 6.81 -12.96 -8.50
C GLU A 86 7.79 -13.67 -7.58
N THR A 87 8.96 -14.04 -8.14
CA THR A 87 10.11 -14.55 -7.39
C THR A 87 11.05 -13.41 -6.98
N SER A 88 12.05 -13.71 -6.15
CA SER A 88 13.10 -12.75 -5.82
C SER A 88 13.85 -12.22 -7.05
N SER A 89 14.01 -13.04 -8.08
CA SER A 89 14.61 -12.61 -9.36
C SER A 89 13.71 -11.62 -10.10
N GLY A 90 12.39 -11.83 -10.08
CA GLY A 90 11.42 -10.88 -10.62
C GLY A 90 11.46 -9.55 -9.89
N ALA A 91 11.43 -9.58 -8.56
CA ALA A 91 11.51 -8.39 -7.73
C ALA A 91 12.82 -7.60 -7.96
N LEU A 92 13.96 -8.30 -8.07
CA LEU A 92 15.26 -7.68 -8.41
C LEU A 92 15.21 -6.98 -9.76
N SER A 93 14.62 -7.61 -10.77
CA SER A 93 14.58 -7.03 -12.14
C SER A 93 13.88 -5.67 -12.21
N ARG A 94 13.00 -5.36 -11.25
CA ARG A 94 12.25 -4.11 -11.21
C ARG A 94 12.64 -3.16 -10.06
N VAL A 95 13.71 -3.42 -9.34
CA VAL A 95 14.12 -2.55 -8.21
C VAL A 95 14.33 -1.10 -8.63
N ASN A 96 14.85 -0.87 -9.85
CA ASN A 96 15.00 0.48 -10.39
C ASN A 96 13.65 1.16 -10.68
N TRP A 97 12.63 0.39 -11.09
CA TRP A 97 11.28 0.94 -11.22
C TRP A 97 10.71 1.30 -9.83
N VAL A 98 10.93 0.49 -8.80
CA VAL A 98 10.53 0.81 -7.43
C VAL A 98 11.10 2.16 -7.00
N LEU A 99 12.34 2.46 -7.33
CA LEU A 99 12.98 3.75 -7.03
C LEU A 99 12.31 4.94 -7.73
N THR A 100 11.63 4.74 -8.88
CA THR A 100 10.85 5.81 -9.54
C THR A 100 9.63 6.25 -8.73
N LEU A 101 9.15 5.41 -7.81
CA LEU A 101 8.07 5.74 -6.86
C LEU A 101 8.53 6.65 -5.72
N LYS A 102 9.83 6.98 -5.68
CA LYS A 102 10.50 7.83 -4.68
C LYS A 102 10.22 7.37 -3.24
N PRO A 103 10.54 6.09 -2.91
CA PRO A 103 10.36 5.60 -1.56
C PRO A 103 11.34 6.24 -0.59
N ASP A 104 10.88 6.61 0.59
CA ASP A 104 11.72 6.88 1.76
C ASP A 104 12.02 5.57 2.48
N ILE A 105 11.02 4.66 2.48
CA ILE A 105 11.11 3.34 3.09
C ILE A 105 10.60 2.30 2.08
N VAL A 106 11.28 1.16 2.01
CA VAL A 106 10.80 -0.04 1.32
C VAL A 106 10.56 -1.14 2.36
N ILE A 107 9.34 -1.68 2.39
CA ILE A 107 9.04 -2.94 3.06
C ILE A 107 9.16 -4.03 2.01
N LEU A 108 10.22 -4.84 2.10
CA LEU A 108 10.57 -5.87 1.12
C LEU A 108 10.14 -7.26 1.62
N VAL A 109 9.10 -7.81 1.02
CA VAL A 109 8.52 -9.12 1.36
C VAL A 109 8.49 -9.99 0.10
N THR A 110 9.56 -10.70 -0.18
CA THR A 110 9.69 -11.51 -1.40
C THR A 110 10.40 -12.83 -1.11
N GLY A 111 10.31 -13.76 -2.05
CA GLY A 111 10.98 -15.06 -1.98
C GLY A 111 10.05 -16.22 -1.63
N ALA A 112 8.79 -15.99 -1.24
CA ALA A 112 7.85 -17.08 -0.99
C ALA A 112 7.71 -17.99 -2.23
N ASN A 113 7.63 -17.40 -3.42
CA ASN A 113 7.57 -18.15 -4.68
C ASN A 113 8.88 -18.89 -5.02
N ASP A 114 10.02 -18.37 -4.58
CA ASP A 114 11.29 -19.09 -4.67
C ASP A 114 11.23 -20.37 -3.85
N GLY A 115 10.80 -20.24 -2.60
CA GLY A 115 10.61 -21.35 -1.70
C GLY A 115 9.65 -22.39 -2.23
N LEU A 116 8.45 -21.99 -2.67
CA LEU A 116 7.42 -22.88 -3.20
C LEU A 116 7.87 -23.62 -4.47
N ARG A 117 8.77 -23.04 -5.25
CA ARG A 117 9.33 -23.63 -6.48
C ARG A 117 10.64 -24.42 -6.24
N GLY A 118 11.09 -24.52 -4.99
CA GLY A 118 12.32 -25.23 -4.64
C GLY A 118 13.59 -24.59 -5.21
N ILE A 119 13.58 -23.27 -5.47
CA ILE A 119 14.75 -22.53 -5.94
C ILE A 119 15.82 -22.55 -4.83
N ASP A 120 17.09 -22.73 -5.20
CA ASP A 120 18.20 -22.72 -4.24
C ASP A 120 18.14 -21.44 -3.37
N PRO A 121 18.09 -21.56 -2.04
CA PRO A 121 18.06 -20.41 -1.12
C PRO A 121 19.19 -19.41 -1.35
N LYS A 122 20.33 -19.84 -1.88
CA LYS A 122 21.44 -18.95 -2.26
C LYS A 122 21.07 -17.96 -3.36
N VAL A 123 20.16 -18.33 -4.27
CA VAL A 123 19.64 -17.42 -5.30
C VAL A 123 18.81 -16.34 -4.65
N THR A 124 17.89 -16.73 -3.74
CA THR A 124 17.07 -15.78 -2.98
C THR A 124 17.95 -14.84 -2.16
N GLU A 125 18.97 -15.38 -1.46
CA GLU A 125 19.92 -14.58 -0.69
C GLU A 125 20.66 -13.56 -1.54
N LYS A 126 21.21 -13.97 -2.67
CA LYS A 126 21.90 -13.09 -3.61
C LYS A 126 20.98 -11.98 -4.13
N ASN A 127 19.76 -12.32 -4.52
CA ASN A 127 18.80 -11.34 -5.06
C ASN A 127 18.39 -10.32 -3.99
N LEU A 128 18.11 -10.78 -2.76
CA LEU A 128 17.81 -9.89 -1.64
C LEU A 128 18.99 -8.96 -1.32
N ASP A 129 20.20 -9.49 -1.29
CA ASP A 129 21.42 -8.74 -1.04
C ASP A 129 21.61 -7.61 -2.07
N GLU A 130 21.41 -7.91 -3.34
CA GLU A 130 21.53 -6.94 -4.43
C GLU A 130 20.42 -5.88 -4.40
N MET A 131 19.17 -6.28 -4.15
CA MET A 131 18.05 -5.32 -3.99
C MET A 131 18.31 -4.36 -2.83
N VAL A 132 18.70 -4.91 -1.67
CA VAL A 132 19.00 -4.10 -0.48
C VAL A 132 20.12 -3.13 -0.73
N ARG A 133 21.21 -3.58 -1.37
CA ARG A 133 22.31 -2.71 -1.74
C ARG A 133 21.85 -1.56 -2.64
N THR A 134 21.12 -1.87 -3.70
CA THR A 134 20.59 -0.88 -4.66
C THR A 134 19.68 0.16 -3.98
N LEU A 135 18.83 -0.27 -3.05
CA LEU A 135 17.95 0.63 -2.31
C LEU A 135 18.74 1.52 -1.34
N LYS A 136 19.70 0.95 -0.60
CA LYS A 136 20.54 1.69 0.37
C LYS A 136 21.47 2.70 -0.31
N GLU A 137 21.98 2.41 -1.50
CA GLU A 137 22.76 3.35 -2.32
C GLU A 137 21.95 4.60 -2.71
N ARG A 138 20.62 4.55 -2.63
CA ARG A 138 19.70 5.67 -2.85
C ARG A 138 19.10 6.24 -1.56
N ASN A 139 19.74 5.94 -0.41
CA ASN A 139 19.32 6.38 0.93
C ASN A 139 17.89 5.92 1.32
N VAL A 140 17.41 4.81 0.75
CA VAL A 140 16.13 4.22 1.11
C VAL A 140 16.30 3.35 2.35
N THR A 141 15.48 3.57 3.37
CA THR A 141 15.40 2.69 4.55
C THR A 141 14.70 1.40 4.16
N VAL A 142 15.29 0.23 4.52
CA VAL A 142 14.74 -1.07 4.17
C VAL A 142 14.28 -1.83 5.41
N VAL A 143 13.01 -2.27 5.39
CA VAL A 143 12.45 -3.25 6.32
C VAL A 143 12.33 -4.56 5.57
N LEU A 144 13.02 -5.60 6.04
CA LEU A 144 12.99 -6.92 5.40
C LEU A 144 11.99 -7.83 6.11
N GLY A 145 11.02 -8.36 5.36
CA GLY A 145 10.05 -9.35 5.85
C GLY A 145 10.62 -10.76 5.71
N GLY A 146 10.86 -11.45 6.83
CA GLY A 146 11.30 -12.83 6.86
C GLY A 146 10.21 -13.78 6.42
N MET A 147 10.61 -14.86 5.71
CA MET A 147 9.71 -15.88 5.20
C MET A 147 10.15 -17.27 5.66
N LYS A 148 9.19 -18.16 5.88
CA LYS A 148 9.42 -19.56 6.22
C LYS A 148 8.67 -20.43 5.22
N MET A 149 9.20 -21.64 4.96
CA MET A 149 8.57 -22.62 4.06
C MET A 149 7.92 -23.75 4.84
N VAL A 150 6.93 -24.37 4.19
CA VAL A 150 6.24 -25.54 4.70
C VAL A 150 7.18 -26.75 4.86
N ALA A 151 6.93 -27.59 5.85
CA ALA A 151 7.86 -28.66 6.25
C ALA A 151 8.03 -29.78 5.19
N ASN A 152 7.08 -29.92 4.25
CA ASN A 152 7.11 -30.96 3.19
C ASN A 152 8.23 -30.78 2.16
N LEU A 153 8.92 -29.60 2.14
CA LEU A 153 10.08 -29.36 1.27
C LEU A 153 11.40 -29.92 1.83
N GLY A 154 11.34 -30.62 2.96
CA GLY A 154 12.51 -31.18 3.62
C GLY A 154 13.18 -30.22 4.60
N ARG A 155 13.71 -30.80 5.70
CA ARG A 155 14.24 -29.99 6.83
C ARG A 155 15.44 -29.14 6.44
N ASP A 156 16.32 -29.65 5.61
CA ASP A 156 17.54 -28.92 5.24
C ASP A 156 17.22 -27.72 4.36
N TYR A 157 16.33 -27.90 3.38
CA TYR A 157 15.87 -26.81 2.53
C TYR A 157 15.14 -25.73 3.35
N THR A 158 14.15 -26.11 4.14
CA THR A 158 13.35 -25.15 4.93
C THR A 158 14.21 -24.37 5.93
N ARG A 159 15.20 -25.02 6.54
CA ARG A 159 16.18 -24.37 7.43
C ARG A 159 17.08 -23.40 6.65
N ALA A 160 17.64 -23.83 5.53
CA ALA A 160 18.49 -23.00 4.68
C ALA A 160 17.73 -21.78 4.18
N PHE A 161 16.49 -21.97 3.72
CA PHE A 161 15.63 -20.88 3.25
C PHE A 161 15.32 -19.86 4.35
N ALA A 162 14.89 -20.32 5.52
CA ALA A 162 14.57 -19.43 6.65
C ALA A 162 15.82 -18.66 7.15
N ALA A 163 17.03 -19.22 6.99
CA ALA A 163 18.27 -18.56 7.40
C ALA A 163 18.70 -17.41 6.50
N VAL A 164 18.17 -17.32 5.28
CA VAL A 164 18.49 -16.26 4.30
C VAL A 164 18.19 -14.87 4.86
N TYR A 165 16.99 -14.68 5.40
CA TYR A 165 16.52 -13.36 5.82
C TYR A 165 17.32 -12.77 6.98
N PRO A 166 17.55 -13.49 8.10
CA PRO A 166 18.39 -12.97 9.18
C PRO A 166 19.84 -12.76 8.74
N ALA A 167 20.37 -13.57 7.80
CA ALA A 167 21.73 -13.39 7.28
C ALA A 167 21.85 -12.07 6.50
N VAL A 168 20.92 -11.80 5.58
CA VAL A 168 20.88 -10.56 4.81
C VAL A 168 20.63 -9.36 5.73
N ALA A 169 19.66 -9.47 6.65
CA ALA A 169 19.38 -8.40 7.61
C ALA A 169 20.60 -8.03 8.45
N LYS A 170 21.33 -9.02 8.96
CA LYS A 170 22.57 -8.81 9.73
C LYS A 170 23.67 -8.16 8.88
N ARG A 171 23.84 -8.60 7.64
CA ARG A 171 24.88 -8.09 6.72
C ARG A 171 24.71 -6.62 6.41
N HIS A 172 23.46 -6.18 6.27
CA HIS A 172 23.12 -4.81 5.89
C HIS A 172 22.59 -3.94 7.02
N ASP A 173 22.56 -4.43 8.25
CA ASP A 173 22.00 -3.76 9.43
C ASP A 173 20.55 -3.28 9.18
N LEU A 174 19.67 -4.23 8.80
CA LEU A 174 18.28 -3.94 8.47
C LEU A 174 17.34 -4.13 9.65
N ILE A 175 16.22 -3.44 9.58
CA ILE A 175 15.04 -3.79 10.36
C ILE A 175 14.48 -5.10 9.80
N LEU A 176 14.44 -6.15 10.60
CA LEU A 176 13.92 -7.47 10.22
C LEU A 176 12.60 -7.74 10.91
N ILE A 177 11.56 -8.05 10.13
CA ILE A 177 10.37 -8.73 10.61
C ILE A 177 10.70 -10.23 10.62
N PRO A 178 10.80 -10.91 11.77
CA PRO A 178 11.33 -12.28 11.82
C PRO A 178 10.52 -13.29 11.00
N PHE A 179 9.20 -13.11 10.95
CA PHE A 179 8.30 -13.87 10.11
C PHE A 179 7.08 -13.02 9.72
N PHE A 180 6.92 -12.74 8.43
CA PHE A 180 5.87 -11.84 7.93
C PHE A 180 4.45 -12.36 8.21
N LEU A 181 4.24 -13.69 8.13
CA LEU A 181 2.94 -14.33 8.36
C LEU A 181 2.79 -14.89 9.80
N GLU A 182 3.47 -14.29 10.78
CA GLU A 182 3.35 -14.71 12.18
C GLU A 182 1.90 -14.60 12.65
N GLY A 183 1.41 -15.67 13.30
CA GLY A 183 0.01 -15.77 13.77
C GLY A 183 -1.02 -16.08 12.70
N VAL A 184 -0.64 -16.11 11.40
CA VAL A 184 -1.55 -16.37 10.27
C VAL A 184 -1.22 -17.65 9.54
N ALA A 185 0.06 -17.93 9.29
CA ALA A 185 0.47 -19.12 8.54
C ALA A 185 -0.05 -20.40 9.18
N GLY A 186 -0.64 -21.27 8.36
CA GLY A 186 -1.17 -22.55 8.80
C GLY A 186 -2.50 -22.49 9.59
N ARG A 187 -3.12 -21.31 9.67
CA ARG A 187 -4.44 -21.09 10.29
C ARG A 187 -5.53 -21.12 9.20
N PRO A 188 -6.37 -22.17 9.11
CA PRO A 188 -7.39 -22.26 8.06
C PRO A 188 -8.43 -21.13 8.11
N ASP A 189 -8.72 -20.61 9.30
CA ASP A 189 -9.64 -19.51 9.54
C ASP A 189 -9.09 -18.13 9.10
N LEU A 190 -7.78 -18.02 8.93
CA LEU A 190 -7.10 -16.79 8.56
C LEU A 190 -6.50 -16.83 7.15
N ASN A 191 -6.61 -17.96 6.47
CA ASN A 191 -6.15 -18.14 5.09
C ASN A 191 -7.31 -18.51 4.17
N GLN A 192 -7.19 -18.12 2.90
CA GLN A 192 -8.11 -18.51 1.84
C GLN A 192 -8.08 -20.04 1.64
N ALA A 193 -8.96 -20.56 0.79
CA ALA A 193 -9.09 -22.00 0.56
C ALA A 193 -7.80 -22.68 0.06
N ASP A 194 -6.86 -21.90 -0.50
CA ASP A 194 -5.57 -22.42 -0.94
C ASP A 194 -4.56 -22.64 0.21
N GLY A 195 -4.87 -22.16 1.42
CA GLY A 195 -4.06 -22.32 2.62
C GLY A 195 -2.76 -21.50 2.63
N ILE A 196 -2.58 -20.61 1.65
CA ILE A 196 -1.33 -19.82 1.44
C ILE A 196 -1.59 -18.33 1.60
N HIS A 197 -2.68 -17.82 1.01
CA HIS A 197 -2.99 -16.41 1.00
C HIS A 197 -3.92 -16.04 2.17
N PRO A 198 -3.59 -15.01 2.95
CA PRO A 198 -4.44 -14.56 4.05
C PRO A 198 -5.83 -14.12 3.57
N THR A 199 -6.84 -14.29 4.44
CA THR A 199 -8.13 -13.59 4.34
C THR A 199 -7.97 -12.12 4.73
N ALA A 200 -9.02 -11.30 4.57
CA ALA A 200 -9.01 -9.91 5.06
C ALA A 200 -8.65 -9.83 6.56
N GLU A 201 -9.19 -10.73 7.38
CA GLU A 201 -8.85 -10.83 8.81
C GLU A 201 -7.40 -11.29 9.03
N GLY A 202 -6.91 -12.25 8.23
CA GLY A 202 -5.50 -12.63 8.25
C GLY A 202 -4.58 -11.46 7.94
N TYR A 203 -4.93 -10.61 6.95
CA TYR A 203 -4.15 -9.41 6.66
C TYR A 203 -4.23 -8.34 7.74
N ARG A 204 -5.31 -8.28 8.52
CA ARG A 204 -5.35 -7.41 9.70
C ARG A 204 -4.25 -7.80 10.70
N ILE A 205 -4.10 -9.10 10.98
CA ILE A 205 -3.04 -9.60 11.87
C ILE A 205 -1.64 -9.36 11.27
N VAL A 206 -1.48 -9.56 9.96
CA VAL A 206 -0.22 -9.24 9.27
C VAL A 206 0.11 -7.75 9.41
N SER A 207 -0.88 -6.87 9.23
CA SER A 207 -0.68 -5.43 9.32
C SER A 207 -0.30 -5.00 10.75
N ASP A 208 -0.93 -5.58 11.77
CA ASP A 208 -0.57 -5.38 13.18
C ASP A 208 0.86 -5.86 13.47
N THR A 209 1.27 -6.97 12.85
CA THR A 209 2.65 -7.50 12.94
C THR A 209 3.66 -6.56 12.30
N VAL A 210 3.34 -5.97 11.14
CA VAL A 210 4.24 -5.10 10.38
C VAL A 210 4.35 -3.70 10.99
N LEU A 211 3.27 -3.19 11.60
CA LEU A 211 3.16 -1.82 12.11
C LEU A 211 4.35 -1.38 12.99
N PRO A 212 4.78 -2.12 14.03
CA PRO A 212 5.88 -1.68 14.90
C PRO A 212 7.21 -1.54 14.14
N TYR A 213 7.45 -2.36 13.14
CA TYR A 213 8.65 -2.28 12.31
C TYR A 213 8.59 -1.10 11.33
N ALA A 214 7.40 -0.79 10.80
CA ALA A 214 7.19 0.39 9.98
C ALA A 214 7.39 1.67 10.80
N ILE A 215 6.85 1.76 12.02
CA ILE A 215 7.07 2.88 12.93
C ILE A 215 8.57 3.03 13.25
N LYS A 216 9.25 1.93 13.56
CA LYS A 216 10.71 1.96 13.81
C LYS A 216 11.48 2.49 12.59
N ALA A 217 11.09 2.10 11.38
CA ALA A 217 11.71 2.60 10.14
C ALA A 217 11.45 4.10 9.96
N ILE A 218 10.23 4.55 10.21
CA ILE A 218 9.86 5.97 10.16
C ILE A 218 10.73 6.80 11.12
N ASP A 219 10.89 6.32 12.37
CA ASP A 219 11.67 7.03 13.38
C ASP A 219 13.18 7.08 13.07
N GLN A 220 13.68 6.17 12.22
CA GLN A 220 15.07 6.13 11.75
C GLN A 220 15.30 6.87 10.43
N THR A 221 14.21 7.20 9.71
CA THR A 221 14.30 7.91 8.42
C THR A 221 14.45 9.40 8.70
N PRO A 222 15.49 10.08 8.16
CA PRO A 222 15.64 11.51 8.33
C PRO A 222 14.38 12.24 7.83
N PRO A 223 13.96 13.32 8.51
CA PRO A 223 12.87 14.14 8.01
C PRO A 223 13.20 14.62 6.59
N LEU A 224 12.20 14.55 5.69
CA LEU A 224 12.32 15.09 4.35
C LEU A 224 12.77 16.54 4.48
N GLY A 225 13.97 16.85 4.00
CA GLY A 225 14.55 18.18 4.11
C GLY A 225 13.57 19.22 3.56
N GLY A 226 13.22 20.21 4.40
CA GLY A 226 12.48 21.38 4.01
C GLY A 226 13.31 22.25 3.06
#